data_8600d42dfa0ab598602dbbead8c451e8
#
_entry.id   8600d42dfa0ab598602dbbead8c451e8
#
_cell.length_a   1.000
_cell.length_b   1.000
_cell.length_c   1.000
_cell.angle_alpha   90.00
_cell.angle_beta   90.00
_cell.angle_gamma   90.00
#
_symmetry.space_group_name_H-M   'P 1'
#
loop_
_entity.id
_entity.type
_entity.pdbx_description
1 polymer ?
#
loop_
_entity_poly.entity_id
_entity_poly.type
_entity_poly.pdbx_seq_one_letter_code
_entity_poly.pdbx_strand_id
1 'polypeptide(L)'
;LLPDVLEALLAARKAAKSDLKNEADPLRRAVLDGRQLALKVSANSVYGFTGATVGRLPCLEISMSVTAYGRQMIEETKRQVEKHYTVKNGYEHDAVVIYGDTDSVMVKFGVSELEKAMQLGAEAAEFVSKSFVKPIRLEFEKIYFPYLLINKKRYAGLYWTRPEHYDKMDTKGIETVRRDNCRLVRTVIETCLRKMLIDRDVRGAEDYTKQVISDLLQNKIDMSQLVISKALAKADYAAKQAHVELAERMRKRDPGSAPALGDRVAYVIVKGSKGSAAYEKSEDPLYALEHNIPIDTRYYLDNQLSKPLLRIFEPILGARASSLLSGEHTRVLQVATSNVGALMKFAVKTVQCLGCRTPLKDQKAAVCTNCKPRETELYFEKVQRASEAEVEFSRLWTCCQRCQGSLA
;
A
#
# COMPACT_ATOMS: atom_id res chain seq x y z
N LEU A 1 30.03 -32.34 0.01
CA LEU A 1 28.69 -32.73 0.52
C LEU A 1 27.63 -31.64 0.35
N LEU A 2 27.87 -30.39 0.87
CA LEU A 2 26.89 -29.30 0.72
C LEU A 2 26.72 -28.84 -0.74
N PRO A 3 27.79 -28.63 -1.54
CA PRO A 3 27.66 -28.34 -2.98
C PRO A 3 26.93 -29.46 -3.72
N ASP A 4 27.21 -30.72 -3.44
CA ASP A 4 26.59 -31.86 -4.13
C ASP A 4 25.07 -31.92 -3.89
N VAL A 5 24.63 -31.60 -2.64
CA VAL A 5 23.20 -31.51 -2.30
C VAL A 5 22.53 -30.37 -3.07
N LEU A 6 23.19 -29.21 -3.15
CA LEU A 6 22.66 -28.07 -3.90
C LEU A 6 22.58 -28.36 -5.39
N GLU A 7 23.60 -29.00 -5.97
CA GLU A 7 23.61 -29.40 -7.37
C GLU A 7 22.47 -30.38 -7.69
N ALA A 8 22.25 -31.37 -6.84
CA ALA A 8 21.14 -32.33 -7.00
C ALA A 8 19.77 -31.62 -6.92
N LEU A 9 19.57 -30.67 -5.99
CA LEU A 9 18.33 -29.88 -5.89
C LEU A 9 18.10 -29.00 -7.12
N LEU A 10 19.14 -28.36 -7.63
CA LEU A 10 19.07 -27.51 -8.84
C LEU A 10 18.79 -28.35 -10.08
N ALA A 11 19.41 -29.53 -10.21
CA ALA A 11 19.16 -30.46 -11.32
C ALA A 11 17.72 -30.97 -11.28
N ALA A 12 17.23 -31.41 -10.14
CA ALA A 12 15.85 -31.85 -9.96
C ALA A 12 14.83 -30.73 -10.28
N ARG A 13 15.12 -29.49 -9.89
CA ARG A 13 14.31 -28.33 -10.23
C ARG A 13 14.28 -28.05 -11.74
N LYS A 14 15.43 -28.15 -12.41
CA LYS A 14 15.54 -27.97 -13.86
C LYS A 14 14.71 -29.02 -14.61
N ALA A 15 14.74 -30.27 -14.16
CA ALA A 15 13.91 -31.34 -14.71
C ALA A 15 12.41 -31.04 -14.50
N ALA A 16 11.98 -30.71 -13.28
CA ALA A 16 10.60 -30.36 -13.01
C ALA A 16 10.09 -29.16 -13.83
N LYS A 17 10.94 -28.16 -14.10
CA LYS A 17 10.58 -27.05 -15.01
C LYS A 17 10.47 -27.46 -16.47
N SER A 18 11.30 -28.41 -16.93
CA SER A 18 11.20 -28.96 -18.28
C SER A 18 9.90 -29.75 -18.44
N ASP A 19 9.59 -30.61 -17.48
CA ASP A 19 8.35 -31.38 -17.48
C ASP A 19 7.13 -30.46 -17.46
N LEU A 20 7.16 -29.39 -16.66
CA LEU A 20 6.08 -28.39 -16.57
C LEU A 20 5.82 -27.68 -17.92
N LYS A 21 6.84 -27.46 -18.73
CA LYS A 21 6.67 -26.83 -20.06
C LYS A 21 5.95 -27.76 -21.04
N ASN A 22 6.17 -29.06 -20.93
CA ASN A 22 5.71 -30.08 -21.87
C ASN A 22 4.36 -30.71 -21.42
N GLU A 23 3.94 -30.45 -20.17
CA GLU A 23 2.71 -31.05 -19.63
C GLU A 23 1.47 -30.28 -20.09
N ALA A 24 0.48 -30.98 -20.60
CA ALA A 24 -0.78 -30.43 -21.08
C ALA A 24 -1.91 -30.48 -20.02
N ASP A 25 -1.87 -31.47 -19.11
CA ASP A 25 -2.90 -31.63 -18.07
C ASP A 25 -2.79 -30.53 -17.02
N PRO A 26 -3.86 -29.72 -16.78
CA PRO A 26 -3.84 -28.63 -15.80
C PRO A 26 -3.53 -29.10 -14.38
N LEU A 27 -3.99 -30.26 -13.96
CA LEU A 27 -3.73 -30.80 -12.62
C LEU A 27 -2.25 -31.16 -12.45
N ARG A 28 -1.68 -31.90 -13.41
CA ARG A 28 -0.27 -32.27 -13.41
C ARG A 28 0.64 -31.04 -13.51
N ARG A 29 0.25 -30.03 -14.29
CA ARG A 29 0.95 -28.74 -14.34
C ARG A 29 1.00 -28.07 -12.96
N ALA A 30 -0.10 -28.04 -12.24
CA ALA A 30 -0.16 -27.47 -10.89
C ALA A 30 0.74 -28.24 -9.90
N VAL A 31 0.77 -29.57 -9.99
CA VAL A 31 1.66 -30.43 -9.19
C VAL A 31 3.14 -30.17 -9.51
N LEU A 32 3.48 -30.11 -10.80
CA LEU A 32 4.87 -29.83 -11.24
C LEU A 32 5.32 -28.41 -10.85
N ASP A 33 4.42 -27.44 -10.92
CA ASP A 33 4.72 -26.07 -10.45
C ASP A 33 4.96 -26.04 -8.93
N GLY A 34 4.11 -26.71 -8.15
CA GLY A 34 4.32 -26.91 -6.71
C GLY A 34 5.67 -27.59 -6.41
N ARG A 35 6.02 -28.65 -7.16
CA ARG A 35 7.29 -29.36 -7.02
C ARG A 35 8.51 -28.49 -7.31
N GLN A 36 8.51 -27.73 -8.42
CA GLN A 36 9.63 -26.83 -8.74
C GLN A 36 9.78 -25.71 -7.72
N LEU A 37 8.65 -25.22 -7.14
CA LEU A 37 8.66 -24.23 -6.10
C LEU A 37 9.23 -24.79 -4.78
N ALA A 38 8.82 -25.98 -4.38
CA ALA A 38 9.35 -26.66 -3.20
C ALA A 38 10.87 -26.87 -3.30
N LEU A 39 11.37 -27.34 -4.45
CA LEU A 39 12.81 -27.49 -4.70
C LEU A 39 13.56 -26.15 -4.65
N LYS A 40 12.94 -25.06 -5.13
CA LYS A 40 13.52 -23.70 -5.01
C LYS A 40 13.63 -23.29 -3.54
N VAL A 41 12.58 -23.50 -2.75
CA VAL A 41 12.56 -23.15 -1.33
C VAL A 41 13.59 -23.99 -0.57
N SER A 42 13.69 -25.29 -0.84
CA SER A 42 14.68 -26.18 -0.22
C SER A 42 16.11 -25.74 -0.51
N ALA A 43 16.44 -25.41 -1.77
CA ALA A 43 17.78 -24.92 -2.13
C ALA A 43 18.12 -23.59 -1.44
N ASN A 44 17.17 -22.65 -1.40
CA ASN A 44 17.37 -21.37 -0.69
C ASN A 44 17.49 -21.55 0.82
N SER A 45 16.81 -22.55 1.40
CA SER A 45 16.86 -22.87 2.83
C SER A 45 18.24 -23.36 3.27
N VAL A 46 18.97 -24.04 2.41
CA VAL A 46 20.35 -24.47 2.72
C VAL A 46 21.24 -23.26 3.02
N TYR A 47 21.20 -22.24 2.16
CA TYR A 47 21.91 -20.98 2.41
C TYR A 47 21.36 -20.22 3.63
N GLY A 48 20.04 -20.10 3.74
CA GLY A 48 19.39 -19.39 4.83
C GLY A 48 19.69 -20.03 6.20
N PHE A 49 19.76 -21.35 6.25
CA PHE A 49 20.05 -22.11 7.44
C PHE A 49 21.48 -21.89 7.95
N THR A 50 22.47 -21.87 7.04
CA THR A 50 23.88 -21.60 7.41
C THR A 50 24.09 -20.16 7.88
N GLY A 51 23.30 -19.20 7.38
CA GLY A 51 23.35 -17.78 7.78
C GLY A 51 22.57 -17.43 9.04
N ALA A 52 21.80 -18.37 9.62
CA ALA A 52 20.99 -18.12 10.81
C ALA A 52 21.84 -18.32 12.08
N THR A 53 22.11 -17.23 12.82
CA THR A 53 22.93 -17.25 14.05
C THR A 53 22.34 -18.13 15.15
N VAL A 54 21.01 -18.28 15.18
CA VAL A 54 20.28 -19.14 16.14
C VAL A 54 19.96 -20.53 15.55
N GLY A 55 20.51 -20.87 14.40
CA GLY A 55 20.34 -22.17 13.76
C GLY A 55 21.13 -23.28 14.46
N ARG A 56 20.84 -24.55 14.11
CA ARG A 56 21.57 -25.71 14.65
C ARG A 56 22.98 -25.88 14.05
N LEU A 57 23.24 -25.34 12.88
CA LEU A 57 24.53 -25.41 12.17
C LEU A 57 24.88 -24.05 11.56
N PRO A 58 25.09 -23.01 12.36
CA PRO A 58 25.46 -21.70 11.85
C PRO A 58 26.88 -21.74 11.26
N CYS A 59 27.06 -21.17 10.07
CA CYS A 59 28.34 -20.94 9.42
C CYS A 59 28.28 -19.59 8.71
N LEU A 60 28.54 -18.54 9.45
CA LEU A 60 28.45 -17.16 8.96
C LEU A 60 29.48 -16.90 7.85
N GLU A 61 30.60 -17.59 7.86
CA GLU A 61 31.66 -17.50 6.86
C GLU A 61 31.15 -17.86 5.45
N ILE A 62 30.32 -18.92 5.36
CA ILE A 62 29.69 -19.30 4.08
C ILE A 62 28.73 -18.16 3.63
N SER A 63 27.90 -17.69 4.52
CA SER A 63 26.93 -16.64 4.21
C SER A 63 27.61 -15.32 3.78
N MET A 64 28.65 -14.92 4.52
CA MET A 64 29.44 -13.73 4.18
C MET A 64 30.18 -13.90 2.86
N SER A 65 30.77 -15.06 2.58
CA SER A 65 31.46 -15.34 1.32
C SER A 65 30.52 -15.29 0.13
N VAL A 66 29.33 -15.91 0.22
CA VAL A 66 28.33 -15.87 -0.84
C VAL A 66 27.94 -14.43 -1.18
N THR A 67 27.70 -13.60 -0.17
CA THR A 67 27.35 -12.18 -0.40
C THR A 67 28.53 -11.36 -0.92
N ALA A 68 29.76 -11.67 -0.51
CA ALA A 68 30.97 -11.00 -1.02
C ALA A 68 31.21 -11.33 -2.50
N TYR A 69 31.14 -12.60 -2.87
CA TYR A 69 31.21 -13.02 -4.28
C TYR A 69 30.07 -12.42 -5.12
N GLY A 70 28.86 -12.37 -4.60
CA GLY A 70 27.75 -11.73 -5.29
C GLY A 70 28.03 -10.26 -5.61
N ARG A 71 28.59 -9.49 -4.69
CA ARG A 71 29.01 -8.09 -4.93
C ARG A 71 30.10 -7.99 -6.00
N GLN A 72 31.13 -8.84 -5.93
CA GLN A 72 32.20 -8.86 -6.93
C GLN A 72 31.66 -9.17 -8.33
N MET A 73 30.76 -10.14 -8.45
CA MET A 73 30.13 -10.50 -9.73
C MET A 73 29.28 -9.38 -10.32
N ILE A 74 28.53 -8.64 -9.49
CA ILE A 74 27.76 -7.48 -9.97
C ILE A 74 28.67 -6.38 -10.46
N GLU A 75 29.73 -6.06 -9.73
CA GLU A 75 30.70 -5.02 -10.12
C GLU A 75 31.45 -5.42 -11.40
N GLU A 76 31.83 -6.69 -11.51
CA GLU A 76 32.47 -7.21 -12.72
C GLU A 76 31.50 -7.19 -13.91
N THR A 77 30.24 -7.57 -13.72
CA THR A 77 29.20 -7.46 -14.75
C THR A 77 29.06 -6.03 -15.24
N LYS A 78 28.96 -5.07 -14.32
CA LYS A 78 28.91 -3.65 -14.66
C LYS A 78 30.11 -3.23 -15.49
N ARG A 79 31.31 -3.53 -15.01
CA ARG A 79 32.56 -3.16 -15.68
C ARG A 79 32.67 -3.71 -17.09
N GLN A 80 32.30 -4.96 -17.27
CA GLN A 80 32.37 -5.61 -18.58
C GLN A 80 31.35 -5.07 -19.56
N VAL A 81 30.08 -4.86 -19.11
CA VAL A 81 29.03 -4.31 -19.96
C VAL A 81 29.38 -2.89 -20.39
N GLU A 82 29.74 -2.00 -19.45
CA GLU A 82 30.05 -0.60 -19.75
C GLU A 82 31.34 -0.45 -20.59
N LYS A 83 32.29 -1.39 -20.50
CA LYS A 83 33.48 -1.39 -21.30
C LYS A 83 33.27 -1.93 -22.72
N HIS A 84 32.43 -2.96 -22.88
CA HIS A 84 32.24 -3.64 -24.16
C HIS A 84 31.22 -2.95 -25.04
N TYR A 85 30.05 -2.58 -24.48
CA TYR A 85 28.94 -1.98 -25.23
C TYR A 85 29.10 -0.47 -25.33
N THR A 86 30.00 -0.01 -26.16
CA THR A 86 30.28 1.41 -26.38
C THR A 86 30.28 1.77 -27.86
N VAL A 87 30.04 3.04 -28.15
CA VAL A 87 30.12 3.57 -29.53
C VAL A 87 31.47 3.28 -30.17
N LYS A 88 32.54 3.32 -29.38
CA LYS A 88 33.91 3.03 -29.85
C LYS A 88 34.07 1.59 -30.35
N ASN A 89 33.28 0.65 -29.84
CA ASN A 89 33.28 -0.74 -30.20
C ASN A 89 32.23 -1.09 -31.28
N GLY A 90 31.59 -0.07 -31.89
CA GLY A 90 30.65 -0.23 -32.99
C GLY A 90 29.18 -0.33 -32.59
N TYR A 91 28.83 -0.11 -31.33
CA TYR A 91 27.43 -0.02 -30.87
C TYR A 91 26.87 1.37 -31.10
N GLU A 92 25.55 1.49 -31.20
CA GLU A 92 24.87 2.77 -31.45
C GLU A 92 24.99 3.75 -30.28
N HIS A 93 25.01 3.24 -29.07
CA HIS A 93 25.07 4.02 -27.83
C HIS A 93 25.97 3.33 -26.81
N ASP A 94 26.49 4.12 -25.88
CA ASP A 94 27.20 3.58 -24.73
C ASP A 94 26.21 2.98 -23.74
N ALA A 95 26.42 1.72 -23.35
CA ALA A 95 25.61 1.07 -22.34
C ALA A 95 25.94 1.60 -20.93
N VAL A 96 24.92 1.83 -20.13
CA VAL A 96 25.05 2.30 -18.75
C VAL A 96 24.28 1.38 -17.82
N VAL A 97 24.93 0.86 -16.79
CA VAL A 97 24.27 0.13 -15.71
C VAL A 97 23.63 1.12 -14.75
N ILE A 98 22.31 1.27 -14.84
CA ILE A 98 21.53 2.26 -14.07
C ILE A 98 21.16 1.80 -12.67
N TYR A 99 21.10 0.49 -12.44
CA TYR A 99 20.73 -0.10 -11.15
C TYR A 99 21.22 -1.54 -11.02
N GLY A 100 21.61 -1.93 -9.81
CA GLY A 100 21.94 -3.31 -9.45
C GLY A 100 21.36 -3.66 -8.10
N ASP A 101 20.87 -4.88 -7.94
CA ASP A 101 20.32 -5.37 -6.68
C ASP A 101 20.69 -6.84 -6.45
N THR A 102 21.56 -7.08 -5.50
CA THR A 102 22.00 -8.40 -5.00
C THR A 102 22.65 -9.28 -6.09
N ASP A 103 21.88 -9.74 -7.07
CA ASP A 103 22.25 -10.71 -8.09
C ASP A 103 21.80 -10.30 -9.51
N SER A 104 21.33 -9.10 -9.69
CA SER A 104 20.81 -8.59 -10.96
C SER A 104 21.29 -7.18 -11.26
N VAL A 105 21.44 -6.89 -12.56
CA VAL A 105 21.75 -5.55 -13.07
C VAL A 105 20.71 -5.12 -14.07
N MET A 106 20.42 -3.81 -14.10
CA MET A 106 19.58 -3.17 -15.11
C MET A 106 20.45 -2.29 -15.99
N VAL A 107 20.48 -2.61 -17.27
CA VAL A 107 21.33 -1.95 -18.25
C VAL A 107 20.47 -1.11 -19.19
N LYS A 108 20.84 0.13 -19.40
CA LYS A 108 20.30 1.00 -20.44
C LYS A 108 21.25 0.97 -21.63
N PHE A 109 20.83 0.35 -22.74
CA PHE A 109 21.60 0.28 -23.99
C PHE A 109 21.40 1.51 -24.88
N GLY A 110 20.46 2.42 -24.54
CA GLY A 110 20.19 3.63 -25.34
C GLY A 110 19.28 3.40 -26.54
N VAL A 111 18.95 2.17 -26.88
CA VAL A 111 18.04 1.83 -28.00
C VAL A 111 16.58 1.98 -27.60
N SER A 112 15.71 2.40 -28.54
CA SER A 112 14.28 2.56 -28.34
C SER A 112 13.47 1.33 -28.78
N GLU A 113 14.05 0.47 -29.60
CA GLU A 113 13.42 -0.75 -30.13
C GLU A 113 13.53 -1.89 -29.13
N LEU A 114 12.38 -2.49 -28.76
CA LEU A 114 12.32 -3.57 -27.78
C LEU A 114 13.07 -4.82 -28.24
N GLU A 115 12.90 -5.20 -29.50
CA GLU A 115 13.53 -6.40 -30.07
C GLU A 115 15.05 -6.31 -30.04
N LYS A 116 15.58 -5.15 -30.45
CA LYS A 116 17.02 -4.87 -30.42
C LYS A 116 17.56 -4.85 -28.98
N ALA A 117 16.79 -4.27 -28.04
CA ALA A 117 17.17 -4.28 -26.63
C ALA A 117 17.18 -5.70 -26.05
N MET A 118 16.25 -6.58 -26.46
CA MET A 118 16.23 -8.01 -26.07
C MET A 118 17.45 -8.76 -26.61
N GLN A 119 17.82 -8.53 -27.86
CA GLN A 119 19.00 -9.13 -28.47
C GLN A 119 20.27 -8.70 -27.73
N LEU A 120 20.46 -7.39 -27.51
CA LEU A 120 21.61 -6.87 -26.76
C LEU A 120 21.66 -7.39 -25.32
N GLY A 121 20.51 -7.52 -24.65
CA GLY A 121 20.42 -8.08 -23.31
C GLY A 121 20.82 -9.57 -23.26
N ALA A 122 20.40 -10.37 -24.23
CA ALA A 122 20.76 -11.76 -24.33
C ALA A 122 22.25 -11.94 -24.66
N GLU A 123 22.76 -11.14 -25.61
CA GLU A 123 24.19 -11.12 -25.97
C GLU A 123 25.07 -10.74 -24.78
N ALA A 124 24.67 -9.69 -24.03
CA ALA A 124 25.39 -9.24 -22.84
C ALA A 124 25.44 -10.33 -21.76
N ALA A 125 24.31 -11.01 -21.53
CA ALA A 125 24.24 -12.09 -20.56
C ALA A 125 25.18 -13.25 -20.93
N GLU A 126 25.25 -13.61 -22.21
CA GLU A 126 26.15 -14.65 -22.69
C GLU A 126 27.61 -14.21 -22.65
N PHE A 127 27.90 -12.98 -23.09
CA PHE A 127 29.23 -12.41 -23.07
C PHE A 127 29.86 -12.41 -21.67
N VAL A 128 29.14 -11.85 -20.69
CA VAL A 128 29.62 -11.76 -19.31
C VAL A 128 29.71 -13.13 -18.65
N SER A 129 28.81 -14.07 -18.97
CA SER A 129 28.82 -15.43 -18.42
C SER A 129 30.11 -16.20 -18.79
N LYS A 130 30.75 -15.87 -19.89
CA LYS A 130 32.04 -16.48 -20.29
C LYS A 130 33.19 -16.16 -19.33
N SER A 131 33.08 -15.05 -18.59
CA SER A 131 34.10 -14.64 -17.63
C SER A 131 33.89 -15.24 -16.23
N PHE A 132 32.75 -15.82 -15.95
CA PHE A 132 32.45 -16.39 -14.65
C PHE A 132 32.83 -17.86 -14.55
N VAL A 133 33.22 -18.26 -13.32
CA VAL A 133 33.50 -19.66 -13.02
C VAL A 133 32.19 -20.46 -13.04
N LYS A 134 32.16 -21.58 -13.75
CA LYS A 134 31.01 -22.49 -13.77
C LYS A 134 30.72 -23.00 -12.37
N PRO A 135 29.44 -23.13 -11.97
CA PRO A 135 28.20 -23.09 -12.76
C PRO A 135 27.54 -21.71 -12.86
N ILE A 136 28.22 -20.63 -12.47
CA ILE A 136 27.67 -19.27 -12.45
C ILE A 136 27.51 -18.74 -13.86
N ARG A 137 26.32 -18.24 -14.16
CA ARG A 137 25.99 -17.59 -15.43
C ARG A 137 24.94 -16.52 -15.22
N LEU A 138 25.00 -15.49 -16.05
CA LEU A 138 23.91 -14.51 -16.18
C LEU A 138 22.85 -15.07 -17.14
N GLU A 139 21.60 -14.74 -16.85
CA GLU A 139 20.47 -14.99 -17.73
C GLU A 139 19.80 -13.65 -18.06
N PHE A 140 19.45 -13.46 -19.33
CA PHE A 140 18.56 -12.38 -19.71
C PHE A 140 17.15 -12.72 -19.19
N GLU A 141 16.58 -11.84 -18.38
CA GLU A 141 15.30 -12.13 -17.72
C GLU A 141 14.14 -11.37 -18.38
N LYS A 142 14.32 -10.07 -18.61
CA LYS A 142 13.24 -9.19 -19.05
C LYS A 142 13.73 -7.82 -19.45
N ILE A 143 12.83 -7.05 -20.09
CA ILE A 143 12.98 -5.61 -20.27
C ILE A 143 11.88 -4.88 -19.49
N TYR A 144 12.21 -3.69 -19.02
CA TYR A 144 11.24 -2.70 -18.54
C TYR A 144 11.18 -1.53 -19.54
N PHE A 145 10.00 -1.29 -20.13
CA PHE A 145 9.79 -0.16 -21.02
C PHE A 145 8.31 0.28 -21.06
N PRO A 146 7.95 1.50 -20.64
CA PRO A 146 8.80 2.46 -19.91
C PRO A 146 9.23 1.97 -18.52
N TYR A 147 10.23 2.63 -17.94
CA TYR A 147 10.77 2.32 -16.63
C TYR A 147 10.92 3.59 -15.79
N LEU A 148 10.37 3.59 -14.59
CA LEU A 148 10.49 4.65 -13.61
C LEU A 148 11.28 4.13 -12.40
N LEU A 149 12.52 4.55 -12.27
CA LEU A 149 13.37 4.27 -11.13
C LEU A 149 13.31 5.43 -10.15
N ILE A 150 12.70 5.21 -9.00
CA ILE A 150 12.53 6.24 -7.95
C ILE A 150 13.74 6.21 -7.01
N ASN A 151 14.08 5.02 -6.51
CA ASN A 151 15.19 4.79 -5.60
C ASN A 151 15.55 3.29 -5.61
N LYS A 152 16.65 2.91 -4.95
CA LYS A 152 16.97 1.48 -4.76
C LYS A 152 15.80 0.74 -4.14
N LYS A 153 15.45 -0.41 -4.73
CA LYS A 153 14.29 -1.25 -4.35
C LYS A 153 12.92 -0.61 -4.51
N ARG A 154 12.83 0.54 -5.21
CA ARG A 154 11.56 1.25 -5.50
C ARG A 154 11.50 1.70 -6.94
N TYR A 155 10.77 0.97 -7.75
CA TYR A 155 10.61 1.24 -9.18
C TYR A 155 9.30 0.69 -9.72
N ALA A 156 8.89 1.20 -10.87
CA ALA A 156 7.76 0.70 -11.64
C ALA A 156 8.12 0.64 -13.12
N GLY A 157 7.54 -0.30 -13.86
CA GLY A 157 7.75 -0.39 -15.29
C GLY A 157 6.81 -1.41 -15.92
N LEU A 158 6.63 -1.30 -17.23
CA LEU A 158 5.99 -2.35 -17.99
C LEU A 158 7.00 -3.46 -18.26
N TYR A 159 6.64 -4.65 -17.84
CA TYR A 159 7.45 -5.86 -17.91
C TYR A 159 7.26 -6.56 -19.27
N TRP A 160 8.33 -6.80 -20.00
CA TRP A 160 8.32 -7.42 -21.31
C TRP A 160 9.21 -8.66 -21.34
N THR A 161 8.65 -9.78 -21.76
CA THR A 161 9.41 -11.01 -22.11
C THR A 161 9.39 -11.28 -23.60
N ARG A 162 8.48 -10.60 -24.33
CA ARG A 162 8.31 -10.69 -25.79
C ARG A 162 8.13 -9.27 -26.36
N PRO A 163 8.51 -9.02 -27.62
CA PRO A 163 8.44 -7.68 -28.20
C PRO A 163 7.01 -7.23 -28.55
N GLU A 164 6.04 -8.16 -28.74
CA GLU A 164 4.71 -7.84 -29.27
C GLU A 164 3.81 -7.16 -28.22
N HIS A 165 3.92 -7.56 -26.94
CA HIS A 165 3.10 -7.01 -25.87
C HIS A 165 3.78 -7.10 -24.51
N TYR A 166 3.45 -6.17 -23.61
CA TYR A 166 3.90 -6.27 -22.23
C TYR A 166 3.08 -7.31 -21.45
N ASP A 167 3.75 -8.05 -20.58
CA ASP A 167 3.08 -9.09 -19.77
C ASP A 167 2.28 -8.47 -18.62
N LYS A 168 2.84 -7.47 -17.97
CA LYS A 168 2.21 -6.79 -16.81
C LYS A 168 2.89 -5.48 -16.47
N MET A 169 2.20 -4.64 -15.71
CA MET A 169 2.84 -3.55 -14.97
C MET A 169 3.43 -4.13 -13.67
N ASP A 170 4.74 -4.05 -13.52
CA ASP A 170 5.46 -4.53 -12.33
C ASP A 170 5.88 -3.35 -11.45
N THR A 171 5.57 -3.43 -10.16
CA THR A 171 5.91 -2.40 -9.18
C THR A 171 6.66 -3.04 -8.01
N LYS A 172 7.80 -2.46 -7.63
CA LYS A 172 8.62 -2.95 -6.52
C LYS A 172 8.78 -1.87 -5.45
N GLY A 173 8.49 -2.23 -4.22
CA GLY A 173 8.70 -1.37 -3.05
C GLY A 173 7.85 -0.09 -3.01
N ILE A 174 6.90 0.07 -3.92
CA ILE A 174 5.98 1.21 -4.00
C ILE A 174 4.75 0.92 -3.13
N GLU A 175 4.05 1.97 -2.73
CA GLU A 175 2.91 1.92 -1.82
C GLU A 175 1.70 1.12 -2.35
N THR A 176 1.66 0.78 -3.62
CA THR A 176 0.64 -0.07 -4.26
C THR A 176 0.55 -1.48 -3.66
N VAL A 177 1.65 -2.00 -3.10
CA VAL A 177 1.75 -3.36 -2.56
C VAL A 177 1.67 -3.38 -1.02
N ARG A 178 1.94 -2.26 -0.35
CA ARG A 178 2.04 -2.20 1.11
C ARG A 178 0.66 -2.06 1.75
N ARG A 179 0.39 -2.89 2.77
CA ARG A 179 -0.87 -2.91 3.52
C ARG A 179 -0.95 -1.92 4.67
N ASP A 180 0.14 -1.22 4.98
CA ASP A 180 0.23 -0.21 6.05
C ASP A 180 -0.19 1.20 5.61
N ASN A 181 -0.49 1.38 4.32
CA ASN A 181 -1.10 2.59 3.79
C ASN A 181 -2.60 2.40 3.60
N CYS A 182 -3.37 3.49 3.63
CA CYS A 182 -4.79 3.43 3.32
C CYS A 182 -5.04 3.08 1.84
N ARG A 183 -6.23 2.55 1.55
CA ARG A 183 -6.59 2.09 0.21
C ARG A 183 -6.55 3.22 -0.82
N LEU A 184 -6.91 4.44 -0.42
CA LEU A 184 -6.84 5.64 -1.27
C LEU A 184 -5.43 5.82 -1.86
N VAL A 185 -4.38 5.74 -1.03
CA VAL A 185 -2.99 5.88 -1.50
C VAL A 185 -2.66 4.84 -2.56
N ARG A 186 -3.03 3.58 -2.32
CA ARG A 186 -2.82 2.51 -3.29
C ARG A 186 -3.49 2.82 -4.62
N THR A 187 -4.79 3.14 -4.59
CA THR A 187 -5.58 3.42 -5.80
C THR A 187 -5.00 4.59 -6.57
N VAL A 188 -4.67 5.70 -5.88
CA VAL A 188 -4.13 6.89 -6.54
C VAL A 188 -2.78 6.62 -7.19
N ILE A 189 -1.86 5.98 -6.47
CA ILE A 189 -0.53 5.66 -7.01
C ILE A 189 -0.63 4.69 -8.17
N GLU A 190 -1.46 3.66 -8.09
CA GLU A 190 -1.67 2.70 -9.18
C GLU A 190 -2.25 3.38 -10.42
N THR A 191 -3.27 4.23 -10.25
CA THR A 191 -3.88 4.97 -11.37
C THR A 191 -2.89 5.95 -12.00
N CYS A 192 -2.12 6.68 -11.20
CA CYS A 192 -1.09 7.57 -11.73
C CYS A 192 -0.02 6.80 -12.52
N LEU A 193 0.46 5.67 -11.99
CA LEU A 193 1.43 4.83 -12.68
C LEU A 193 0.87 4.27 -14.00
N ARG A 194 -0.41 3.84 -14.03
CA ARG A 194 -1.06 3.39 -15.27
C ARG A 194 -1.10 4.51 -16.32
N LYS A 195 -1.58 5.70 -15.93
CA LYS A 195 -1.61 6.86 -16.84
C LYS A 195 -0.21 7.23 -17.36
N MET A 196 0.79 7.24 -16.50
CA MET A 196 2.16 7.61 -16.90
C MET A 196 2.87 6.54 -17.73
N LEU A 197 2.73 5.25 -17.39
CA LEU A 197 3.49 4.17 -18.01
C LEU A 197 2.75 3.51 -19.19
N ILE A 198 1.43 3.35 -19.11
CA ILE A 198 0.62 2.72 -20.16
C ILE A 198 0.14 3.78 -21.14
N ASP A 199 -0.59 4.78 -20.65
CA ASP A 199 -1.22 5.80 -21.50
C ASP A 199 -0.21 6.88 -21.94
N ARG A 200 0.98 6.94 -21.29
CA ARG A 200 2.01 7.97 -21.50
C ARG A 200 1.51 9.40 -21.29
N ASP A 201 0.45 9.54 -20.48
CA ASP A 201 -0.23 10.80 -20.17
C ASP A 201 0.14 11.29 -18.76
N VAL A 202 1.23 12.05 -18.69
CA VAL A 202 1.69 12.66 -17.42
C VAL A 202 0.72 13.73 -16.95
N ARG A 203 0.17 14.54 -17.90
CA ARG A 203 -0.78 15.62 -17.56
C ARG A 203 -2.07 15.06 -16.99
N GLY A 204 -2.63 14.03 -17.60
CA GLY A 204 -3.82 13.35 -17.08
C GLY A 204 -3.58 12.69 -15.72
N ALA A 205 -2.34 12.28 -15.39
CA ALA A 205 -1.98 11.83 -14.05
C ALA A 205 -1.94 12.98 -13.02
N GLU A 206 -1.42 14.17 -13.43
CA GLU A 206 -1.43 15.39 -12.60
C GLU A 206 -2.86 15.84 -12.29
N ASP A 207 -3.73 15.91 -13.32
CA ASP A 207 -5.10 16.37 -13.18
C ASP A 207 -5.93 15.41 -12.32
N TYR A 208 -5.75 14.10 -12.53
CA TYR A 208 -6.35 13.09 -11.66
C TYR A 208 -5.91 13.26 -10.21
N THR A 209 -4.63 13.49 -9.96
CA THR A 209 -4.11 13.71 -8.61
C THR A 209 -4.73 14.94 -7.96
N LYS A 210 -4.82 16.06 -8.66
CA LYS A 210 -5.47 17.30 -8.18
C LYS A 210 -6.94 17.08 -7.86
N GLN A 211 -7.64 16.33 -8.72
CA GLN A 211 -9.05 15.99 -8.50
C GLN A 211 -9.22 15.16 -7.22
N VAL A 212 -8.41 14.11 -7.02
CA VAL A 212 -8.49 13.27 -5.82
C VAL A 212 -8.16 14.07 -4.55
N ILE A 213 -7.17 14.97 -4.60
CA ILE A 213 -6.86 15.85 -3.47
C ILE A 213 -8.05 16.76 -3.16
N SER A 214 -8.68 17.33 -4.17
CA SER A 214 -9.90 18.14 -4.01
C SER A 214 -11.03 17.34 -3.38
N ASP A 215 -11.30 16.13 -3.89
CA ASP A 215 -12.36 15.27 -3.38
C ASP A 215 -12.10 14.82 -1.93
N LEU A 216 -10.84 14.54 -1.59
CA LEU A 216 -10.44 14.23 -0.20
C LEU A 216 -10.71 15.41 0.73
N LEU A 217 -10.25 16.60 0.38
CA LEU A 217 -10.38 17.80 1.21
C LEU A 217 -11.82 18.32 1.30
N GLN A 218 -12.64 18.00 0.30
CA GLN A 218 -14.08 18.26 0.27
C GLN A 218 -14.91 17.15 0.92
N ASN A 219 -14.26 16.15 1.54
CA ASN A 219 -14.91 15.06 2.26
C ASN A 219 -15.81 14.17 1.36
N LYS A 220 -15.48 14.06 0.07
CA LYS A 220 -16.21 13.24 -0.90
C LYS A 220 -15.71 11.80 -0.99
N ILE A 221 -14.53 11.52 -0.39
CA ILE A 221 -13.93 10.19 -0.40
C ILE A 221 -14.58 9.33 0.69
N ASP A 222 -15.01 8.14 0.30
CA ASP A 222 -15.58 7.15 1.21
C ASP A 222 -14.59 6.76 2.30
N MET A 223 -15.08 6.65 3.55
CA MET A 223 -14.24 6.34 4.70
C MET A 223 -13.52 5.00 4.57
N SER A 224 -14.09 4.02 3.88
CA SER A 224 -13.45 2.72 3.63
C SER A 224 -12.12 2.83 2.87
N GLN A 225 -11.95 3.89 2.06
CA GLN A 225 -10.72 4.20 1.36
C GLN A 225 -9.64 4.79 2.27
N LEU A 226 -10.03 5.31 3.44
CA LEU A 226 -9.17 6.01 4.38
C LEU A 226 -8.70 5.11 5.55
N VAL A 227 -9.23 3.91 5.66
CA VAL A 227 -8.84 2.96 6.71
C VAL A 227 -7.37 2.55 6.57
N ILE A 228 -6.64 2.69 7.66
CA ILE A 228 -5.25 2.25 7.81
C ILE A 228 -5.26 1.01 8.70
N SER A 229 -4.46 0.00 8.36
CA SER A 229 -4.39 -1.23 9.14
C SER A 229 -2.94 -1.57 9.49
N LYS A 230 -2.65 -1.74 10.78
CA LYS A 230 -1.33 -2.15 11.28
C LYS A 230 -1.43 -3.35 12.22
N ALA A 231 -0.45 -4.24 12.15
CA ALA A 231 -0.40 -5.40 13.05
C ALA A 231 0.10 -4.99 14.44
N LEU A 232 -0.56 -5.51 15.47
CA LEU A 232 -0.12 -5.40 16.86
C LEU A 232 0.94 -6.49 17.13
N ALA A 233 2.17 -6.24 16.66
CA ALA A 233 3.22 -7.25 16.60
C ALA A 233 3.95 -7.47 17.92
N LYS A 234 3.85 -6.54 18.88
CA LYS A 234 4.57 -6.58 20.18
C LYS A 234 3.61 -6.27 21.31
N ALA A 235 3.89 -6.80 22.48
CA ALA A 235 3.15 -6.47 23.71
C ALA A 235 3.49 -5.07 24.21
N ASP A 236 4.73 -4.64 24.02
CA ASP A 236 5.22 -3.34 24.48
C ASP A 236 5.91 -2.58 23.33
N TYR A 237 5.70 -1.28 23.29
CA TYR A 237 6.23 -0.37 22.29
C TYR A 237 6.93 0.82 22.97
N ALA A 238 8.17 1.08 22.58
CA ALA A 238 8.97 2.19 23.14
C ALA A 238 8.35 3.58 22.89
N ALA A 239 7.51 3.73 21.85
CA ALA A 239 6.83 4.97 21.52
C ALA A 239 5.33 4.72 21.29
N LYS A 240 4.50 5.68 21.68
CA LYS A 240 3.05 5.66 21.42
C LYS A 240 2.75 5.61 19.94
N GLN A 241 1.94 4.65 19.53
CA GLN A 241 1.52 4.47 18.14
C GLN A 241 0.00 4.41 18.03
N ALA A 242 -0.53 4.92 16.91
CA ALA A 242 -1.97 5.04 16.67
C ALA A 242 -2.74 3.73 16.90
N HIS A 243 -2.26 2.62 16.36
CA HIS A 243 -2.93 1.33 16.47
C HIS A 243 -2.83 0.71 17.88
N VAL A 244 -1.78 1.00 18.61
CA VAL A 244 -1.59 0.51 20.00
C VAL A 244 -2.50 1.24 20.97
N GLU A 245 -2.47 2.57 20.95
CA GLU A 245 -3.33 3.41 21.78
C GLU A 245 -4.83 3.18 21.48
N LEU A 246 -5.17 2.92 20.21
CA LEU A 246 -6.54 2.56 19.87
C LEU A 246 -6.92 1.18 20.42
N ALA A 247 -6.06 0.17 20.29
CA ALA A 247 -6.33 -1.16 20.83
C ALA A 247 -6.57 -1.12 22.35
N GLU A 248 -5.82 -0.28 23.08
CA GLU A 248 -6.06 -0.08 24.50
C GLU A 248 -7.39 0.62 24.80
N ARG A 249 -7.78 1.64 24.00
CA ARG A 249 -9.07 2.29 24.13
C ARG A 249 -10.23 1.34 23.82
N MET A 250 -10.09 0.50 22.79
CA MET A 250 -11.07 -0.54 22.46
C MET A 250 -11.24 -1.52 23.62
N ARG A 251 -10.12 -1.97 24.21
CA ARG A 251 -10.14 -2.87 25.37
C ARG A 251 -10.84 -2.28 26.61
N LYS A 252 -10.70 -0.96 26.81
CA LYS A 252 -11.43 -0.25 27.87
C LYS A 252 -12.91 -0.09 27.60
N ARG A 253 -13.32 -0.03 26.32
CA ARG A 253 -14.74 0.07 25.92
C ARG A 253 -15.43 -1.30 25.96
N ASP A 254 -14.81 -2.28 25.34
CA ASP A 254 -15.28 -3.67 25.30
C ASP A 254 -14.08 -4.63 25.22
N PRO A 255 -13.75 -5.31 26.35
CA PRO A 255 -12.67 -6.27 26.38
C PRO A 255 -12.85 -7.47 25.44
N GLY A 256 -14.10 -7.83 25.13
CA GLY A 256 -14.43 -9.00 24.31
C GLY A 256 -14.14 -8.81 22.80
N SER A 257 -14.25 -7.60 22.31
CA SER A 257 -14.02 -7.26 20.90
C SER A 257 -12.65 -6.63 20.63
N ALA A 258 -11.81 -6.44 21.65
CA ALA A 258 -10.52 -5.78 21.53
C ALA A 258 -9.50 -6.65 20.78
N PRO A 259 -8.69 -6.05 19.88
CA PRO A 259 -7.66 -6.78 19.16
C PRO A 259 -6.63 -7.43 20.10
N ALA A 260 -6.26 -8.68 19.82
CA ALA A 260 -5.22 -9.43 20.52
C ALA A 260 -3.82 -9.20 19.90
N LEU A 261 -2.79 -9.64 20.60
CA LEU A 261 -1.43 -9.63 20.08
C LEU A 261 -1.34 -10.51 18.83
N GLY A 262 -0.79 -9.97 17.74
CA GLY A 262 -0.74 -10.59 16.42
C GLY A 262 -1.84 -10.14 15.47
N ASP A 263 -2.96 -9.61 15.97
CA ASP A 263 -4.05 -9.10 15.15
C ASP A 263 -3.69 -7.79 14.45
N ARG A 264 -4.46 -7.50 13.41
CA ARG A 264 -4.36 -6.20 12.73
C ARG A 264 -5.44 -5.26 13.25
N VAL A 265 -5.00 -4.09 13.70
CA VAL A 265 -5.87 -3.01 14.13
C VAL A 265 -6.15 -2.10 12.94
N ALA A 266 -7.42 -2.00 12.56
CA ALA A 266 -7.91 -1.03 11.58
C ALA A 266 -8.23 0.29 12.29
N TYR A 267 -7.83 1.42 11.72
CA TYR A 267 -8.13 2.73 12.29
C TYR A 267 -8.24 3.81 11.22
N VAL A 268 -8.93 4.87 11.56
CA VAL A 268 -8.98 6.14 10.83
C VAL A 268 -8.46 7.26 11.73
N ILE A 269 -8.01 8.35 11.12
CA ILE A 269 -7.59 9.55 11.86
C ILE A 269 -8.71 10.57 11.80
N VAL A 270 -9.26 10.88 12.95
CA VAL A 270 -10.38 11.82 13.10
C VAL A 270 -9.88 13.21 13.48
N LYS A 271 -10.72 14.23 13.26
CA LYS A 271 -10.42 15.59 13.72
C LYS A 271 -10.30 15.62 15.24
N GLY A 272 -9.22 16.21 15.73
CA GLY A 272 -8.95 16.41 17.15
C GLY A 272 -8.69 17.87 17.47
N SER A 273 -8.36 18.16 18.74
CA SER A 273 -7.94 19.49 19.16
C SER A 273 -6.63 19.89 18.47
N LYS A 274 -6.42 21.21 18.30
CA LYS A 274 -5.20 21.74 17.69
C LYS A 274 -3.97 21.27 18.47
N GLY A 275 -3.01 20.67 17.77
CA GLY A 275 -1.78 20.14 18.39
C GLY A 275 -1.87 18.69 18.89
N SER A 276 -3.03 18.01 18.83
CA SER A 276 -3.13 16.59 19.19
C SER A 276 -2.31 15.70 18.25
N ALA A 277 -1.62 14.73 18.84
CA ALA A 277 -0.83 13.76 18.10
C ALA A 277 -1.71 12.76 17.33
N ALA A 278 -1.17 12.15 16.28
CA ALA A 278 -1.92 11.20 15.45
C ALA A 278 -2.44 9.98 16.23
N TYR A 279 -1.72 9.52 17.26
CA TYR A 279 -2.14 8.41 18.09
C TYR A 279 -3.35 8.76 18.99
N GLU A 280 -3.53 10.02 19.33
CA GLU A 280 -4.70 10.50 20.08
C GLU A 280 -5.94 10.61 19.19
N LYS A 281 -5.73 10.90 17.90
CA LYS A 281 -6.78 11.06 16.88
C LYS A 281 -7.16 9.75 16.19
N SER A 282 -6.49 8.65 16.49
CA SER A 282 -6.85 7.35 15.90
C SER A 282 -8.18 6.86 16.49
N GLU A 283 -9.09 6.37 15.63
CA GLU A 283 -10.36 5.83 16.08
C GLU A 283 -10.75 4.61 15.24
N ASP A 284 -11.55 3.72 15.84
CA ASP A 284 -12.13 2.60 15.10
C ASP A 284 -13.06 3.12 13.99
N PRO A 285 -12.95 2.58 12.74
CA PRO A 285 -13.77 3.04 11.63
C PRO A 285 -15.28 2.93 11.88
N LEU A 286 -15.72 1.84 12.49
CA LEU A 286 -17.14 1.63 12.79
C LEU A 286 -17.62 2.60 13.85
N TYR A 287 -16.86 2.75 14.91
CA TYR A 287 -17.16 3.72 15.97
C TYR A 287 -17.21 5.16 15.44
N ALA A 288 -16.28 5.53 14.56
CA ALA A 288 -16.26 6.85 13.93
C ALA A 288 -17.50 7.08 13.05
N LEU A 289 -17.97 6.05 12.34
CA LEU A 289 -19.17 6.11 11.51
C LEU A 289 -20.44 6.24 12.35
N GLU A 290 -20.62 5.38 13.36
CA GLU A 290 -21.78 5.37 14.25
C GLU A 290 -21.95 6.68 15.02
N HIS A 291 -20.85 7.31 15.39
CA HIS A 291 -20.85 8.56 16.15
C HIS A 291 -20.67 9.81 15.29
N ASN A 292 -20.68 9.66 13.94
CA ASN A 292 -20.48 10.74 12.98
C ASN A 292 -19.25 11.62 13.29
N ILE A 293 -18.13 10.97 13.66
CA ILE A 293 -16.90 11.67 14.00
C ILE A 293 -16.19 12.10 12.70
N PRO A 294 -15.93 13.40 12.50
CA PRO A 294 -15.35 13.89 11.26
C PRO A 294 -13.91 13.45 11.08
N ILE A 295 -13.56 13.03 9.88
CA ILE A 295 -12.21 12.60 9.50
C ILE A 295 -11.28 13.81 9.33
N ASP A 296 -10.03 13.66 9.74
CA ASP A 296 -8.96 14.64 9.51
C ASP A 296 -8.38 14.49 8.10
N THR A 297 -9.08 14.99 7.09
CA THR A 297 -8.69 14.90 5.68
C THR A 297 -7.32 15.52 5.40
N ARG A 298 -6.95 16.56 6.16
CA ARG A 298 -5.64 17.20 6.04
C ARG A 298 -4.51 16.27 6.46
N TYR A 299 -4.70 15.48 7.51
CA TYR A 299 -3.74 14.45 7.91
C TYR A 299 -3.47 13.45 6.78
N TYR A 300 -4.53 13.02 6.08
CA TYR A 300 -4.38 12.09 4.96
C TYR A 300 -3.61 12.69 3.79
N LEU A 301 -3.85 13.95 3.46
CA LEU A 301 -3.06 14.63 2.44
C LEU A 301 -1.59 14.73 2.84
N ASP A 302 -1.31 15.27 4.04
CA ASP A 302 0.05 15.61 4.44
C ASP A 302 0.90 14.37 4.80
N ASN A 303 0.29 13.35 5.43
CA ASN A 303 1.01 12.18 5.96
C ASN A 303 0.87 10.91 5.13
N GLN A 304 -0.21 10.74 4.36
CA GLN A 304 -0.47 9.53 3.59
C GLN A 304 -0.20 9.73 2.09
N LEU A 305 -0.71 10.78 1.46
CA LEU A 305 -0.63 11.00 0.02
C LEU A 305 0.63 11.78 -0.42
N SER A 306 1.00 12.82 0.32
CA SER A 306 2.06 13.77 -0.08
C SER A 306 3.37 13.06 -0.46
N LYS A 307 3.95 12.31 0.44
CA LYS A 307 5.25 11.64 0.20
C LYS A 307 5.21 10.61 -0.93
N PRO A 308 4.21 9.71 -1.03
CA PRO A 308 4.09 8.79 -2.17
C PRO A 308 3.94 9.51 -3.51
N LEU A 309 3.11 10.56 -3.58
CA LEU A 309 2.91 11.34 -4.80
C LEU A 309 4.20 12.04 -5.25
N LEU A 310 4.87 12.75 -4.34
CA LEU A 310 6.13 13.41 -4.68
C LEU A 310 7.16 12.42 -5.22
N ARG A 311 7.28 11.23 -4.64
CA ARG A 311 8.24 10.21 -5.10
C ARG A 311 8.03 9.76 -6.54
N ILE A 312 6.78 9.64 -7.00
CA ILE A 312 6.50 9.21 -8.38
C ILE A 312 6.54 10.37 -9.37
N PHE A 313 6.27 11.60 -8.93
CA PHE A 313 6.24 12.76 -9.81
C PHE A 313 7.56 13.54 -9.87
N GLU A 314 8.37 13.58 -8.80
CA GLU A 314 9.67 14.27 -8.79
C GLU A 314 10.63 13.82 -9.90
N PRO A 315 10.77 12.52 -10.22
CA PRO A 315 11.65 12.09 -11.31
C PRO A 315 11.21 12.60 -12.69
N ILE A 316 9.93 12.97 -12.84
CA ILE A 316 9.34 13.39 -14.12
C ILE A 316 9.19 14.91 -14.19
N LEU A 317 8.66 15.53 -13.13
CA LEU A 317 8.32 16.94 -13.06
C LEU A 317 9.41 17.81 -12.40
N GLY A 318 10.37 17.19 -11.73
CA GLY A 318 11.37 17.91 -10.93
C GLY A 318 10.73 18.77 -9.83
N ALA A 319 11.20 19.99 -9.67
CA ALA A 319 10.71 20.92 -8.64
C ALA A 319 9.21 21.24 -8.74
N ARG A 320 8.59 21.09 -9.94
CA ARG A 320 7.16 21.34 -10.13
C ARG A 320 6.26 20.30 -9.45
N ALA A 321 6.78 19.16 -9.06
CA ALA A 321 5.99 18.13 -8.37
C ALA A 321 5.33 18.65 -7.08
N SER A 322 5.96 19.60 -6.39
CA SER A 322 5.41 20.24 -5.19
C SER A 322 4.12 21.03 -5.44
N SER A 323 3.91 21.53 -6.65
CA SER A 323 2.70 22.27 -7.01
C SER A 323 1.44 21.40 -7.00
N LEU A 324 1.58 20.06 -7.05
CA LEU A 324 0.48 19.12 -6.89
C LEU A 324 -0.16 19.17 -5.51
N LEU A 325 0.59 19.59 -4.49
CA LEU A 325 0.14 19.64 -3.10
C LEU A 325 -0.33 21.04 -2.67
N SER A 326 -0.34 22.01 -3.57
CA SER A 326 -0.72 23.40 -3.30
C SER A 326 -1.54 23.97 -4.46
N GLY A 327 -2.46 24.89 -4.15
CA GLY A 327 -3.29 25.56 -5.17
C GLY A 327 -4.77 25.52 -4.84
N GLU A 328 -5.60 25.90 -5.81
CA GLU A 328 -7.06 25.99 -5.60
C GLU A 328 -7.73 24.64 -5.25
N HIS A 329 -7.21 23.54 -5.80
CA HIS A 329 -7.66 22.18 -5.50
C HIS A 329 -7.42 21.75 -4.05
N THR A 330 -6.64 22.51 -3.28
CA THR A 330 -6.36 22.23 -1.85
C THR A 330 -7.29 22.99 -0.88
N ARG A 331 -8.38 23.54 -1.36
CA ARG A 331 -9.39 24.19 -0.50
C ARG A 331 -10.10 23.17 0.38
N VAL A 332 -10.08 23.38 1.70
CA VAL A 332 -10.73 22.51 2.69
C VAL A 332 -12.15 23.02 2.94
N LEU A 333 -13.14 22.13 2.85
CA LEU A 333 -14.46 22.43 3.39
C LEU A 333 -14.37 22.43 4.91
N GLN A 334 -14.66 23.58 5.51
CA GLN A 334 -14.82 23.68 6.95
C GLN A 334 -16.20 23.09 7.33
N VAL A 335 -16.20 21.82 7.69
CA VAL A 335 -17.38 21.23 8.33
C VAL A 335 -17.43 21.80 9.74
N ALA A 336 -18.48 22.53 10.05
CA ALA A 336 -18.71 23.04 11.40
C ALA A 336 -18.88 21.85 12.36
N THR A 337 -17.82 21.55 13.09
CA THR A 337 -17.86 20.52 14.14
C THR A 337 -18.34 21.18 15.42
N SER A 338 -19.62 21.05 15.71
CA SER A 338 -20.25 21.62 16.93
C SER A 338 -19.69 21.07 18.26
N ASN A 339 -18.80 20.05 18.18
CA ASN A 339 -18.37 19.29 19.36
C ASN A 339 -16.86 19.33 19.68
N VAL A 340 -16.07 20.23 19.10
CA VAL A 340 -14.59 20.20 19.25
C VAL A 340 -14.04 21.40 20.02
N GLY A 341 -14.78 21.95 20.95
CA GLY A 341 -14.26 22.94 21.91
C GLY A 341 -13.70 22.27 23.17
N ALA A 342 -12.62 22.80 23.75
CA ALA A 342 -12.04 22.28 25.01
C ALA A 342 -13.07 22.28 26.17
N LEU A 343 -14.03 23.19 26.14
CA LEU A 343 -15.16 23.28 27.09
C LEU A 343 -16.16 22.12 26.95
N MET A 344 -16.30 21.51 25.78
CA MET A 344 -17.23 20.39 25.57
C MET A 344 -16.72 19.06 26.16
N LYS A 345 -15.45 18.94 26.51
CA LYS A 345 -14.93 17.81 27.31
C LYS A 345 -15.52 17.73 28.71
N PHE A 346 -16.05 18.87 29.20
CA PHE A 346 -16.70 18.98 30.50
C PHE A 346 -18.21 19.06 30.39
N ALA A 347 -18.78 19.02 29.18
CA ALA A 347 -20.22 19.01 28.99
C ALA A 347 -20.79 17.65 29.42
N VAL A 348 -21.45 17.65 30.54
CA VAL A 348 -22.26 16.52 30.98
C VAL A 348 -23.53 16.54 30.14
N LYS A 349 -23.82 15.45 29.40
CA LYS A 349 -25.11 15.28 28.73
C LYS A 349 -26.22 15.24 29.81
N THR A 350 -26.91 16.34 30.00
CA THR A 350 -28.09 16.35 30.84
C THR A 350 -29.29 15.92 30.01
N VAL A 351 -30.00 14.91 30.48
CA VAL A 351 -31.28 14.51 29.91
C VAL A 351 -32.29 15.57 30.27
N GLN A 352 -33.07 16.05 29.30
CA GLN A 352 -34.11 17.04 29.49
C GLN A 352 -35.49 16.41 29.51
N CYS A 353 -36.38 16.93 30.35
CA CYS A 353 -37.76 16.50 30.41
C CYS A 353 -38.44 16.62 29.01
N LEU A 354 -39.09 15.57 28.53
CA LEU A 354 -39.79 15.57 27.26
C LEU A 354 -40.87 16.64 27.12
N GLY A 355 -41.48 17.05 28.22
CA GLY A 355 -42.54 18.08 28.22
C GLY A 355 -41.99 19.49 28.35
N CYS A 356 -41.36 19.83 29.48
CA CYS A 356 -40.95 21.20 29.80
C CYS A 356 -39.49 21.54 29.53
N ARG A 357 -38.68 20.58 29.03
CA ARG A 357 -37.25 20.70 28.75
C ARG A 357 -36.36 21.04 29.95
N THR A 358 -36.88 20.98 31.17
CA THR A 358 -36.06 21.15 32.37
C THR A 358 -35.05 20.02 32.52
N PRO A 359 -33.78 20.28 32.88
CA PRO A 359 -32.79 19.24 33.10
C PRO A 359 -33.24 18.28 34.20
N LEU A 360 -33.15 16.98 33.90
CA LEU A 360 -33.50 15.91 34.83
C LEU A 360 -32.29 15.51 35.67
N LYS A 361 -32.50 15.34 36.98
CA LYS A 361 -31.48 14.81 37.89
C LYS A 361 -31.25 13.33 37.69
N ASP A 362 -32.31 12.60 37.35
CA ASP A 362 -32.25 11.18 37.02
C ASP A 362 -32.13 11.00 35.50
N GLN A 363 -31.03 10.48 35.04
CA GLN A 363 -30.77 10.23 33.60
C GLN A 363 -31.64 9.14 33.00
N LYS A 364 -32.30 8.32 33.81
CA LYS A 364 -33.22 7.27 33.36
C LYS A 364 -34.67 7.74 33.24
N ALA A 365 -34.99 8.89 33.78
CA ALA A 365 -36.34 9.44 33.71
C ALA A 365 -36.58 10.19 32.39
N ALA A 366 -37.69 9.97 31.73
CA ALA A 366 -38.09 10.68 30.51
C ALA A 366 -38.78 12.04 30.80
N VAL A 367 -39.43 12.19 31.93
CA VAL A 367 -40.19 13.38 32.33
C VAL A 367 -39.91 13.77 33.78
N CYS A 368 -40.04 15.05 34.10
CA CYS A 368 -39.95 15.54 35.48
C CYS A 368 -41.25 15.24 36.26
N THR A 369 -41.19 15.39 37.58
CA THR A 369 -42.35 15.18 38.48
C THR A 369 -43.58 15.97 38.06
N ASN A 370 -43.41 17.21 37.58
CA ASN A 370 -44.51 18.06 37.15
C ASN A 370 -45.16 17.61 35.83
N CYS A 371 -44.41 16.99 34.96
CA CYS A 371 -44.91 16.49 33.67
C CYS A 371 -45.37 15.02 33.72
N LYS A 372 -45.11 14.33 34.81
CA LYS A 372 -45.43 12.90 34.98
C LYS A 372 -46.91 12.55 34.74
N PRO A 373 -47.90 13.38 35.16
CA PRO A 373 -49.31 13.09 34.83
C PRO A 373 -49.64 13.05 33.33
N ARG A 374 -48.80 13.69 32.48
CA ARG A 374 -48.97 13.75 31.04
C ARG A 374 -47.92 12.89 30.30
N GLU A 375 -47.26 11.98 30.98
CA GLU A 375 -46.16 11.20 30.44
C GLU A 375 -46.56 10.41 29.17
N THR A 376 -47.71 9.74 29.22
CA THR A 376 -48.25 8.96 28.12
C THR A 376 -48.52 9.82 26.88
N GLU A 377 -49.18 10.97 27.08
CA GLU A 377 -49.50 11.92 26.03
C GLU A 377 -48.21 12.43 25.34
N LEU A 378 -47.26 12.88 26.13
CA LEU A 378 -45.97 13.37 25.67
C LEU A 378 -45.14 12.29 24.93
N TYR A 379 -45.24 11.04 25.38
CA TYR A 379 -44.60 9.93 24.72
C TYR A 379 -45.20 9.71 23.33
N PHE A 380 -46.50 9.62 23.20
CA PHE A 380 -47.19 9.44 21.93
C PHE A 380 -46.91 10.59 20.96
N GLU A 381 -46.93 11.85 21.42
CA GLU A 381 -46.57 13.01 20.61
C GLU A 381 -45.15 12.89 20.07
N LYS A 382 -44.19 12.42 20.87
CA LYS A 382 -42.80 12.23 20.43
C LYS A 382 -42.64 11.08 19.47
N VAL A 383 -43.32 9.96 19.69
CA VAL A 383 -43.29 8.80 18.76
C VAL A 383 -43.89 9.20 17.41
N GLN A 384 -45.02 9.93 17.42
CA GLN A 384 -45.64 10.41 16.19
C GLN A 384 -44.69 11.32 15.39
N ARG A 385 -44.07 12.32 16.03
CA ARG A 385 -43.10 13.20 15.38
C ARG A 385 -41.90 12.45 14.86
N ALA A 386 -41.40 11.46 15.59
CA ALA A 386 -40.30 10.62 15.14
C ALA A 386 -40.68 9.79 13.89
N SER A 387 -41.89 9.22 13.89
CA SER A 387 -42.40 8.47 12.75
C SER A 387 -42.60 9.36 11.51
N GLU A 388 -43.12 10.56 11.65
CA GLU A 388 -43.25 11.53 10.57
C GLU A 388 -41.90 11.92 9.99
N ALA A 389 -40.90 12.19 10.84
CA ALA A 389 -39.54 12.51 10.42
C ALA A 389 -38.86 11.33 9.72
N GLU A 390 -39.11 10.10 10.16
CA GLU A 390 -38.61 8.89 9.54
C GLU A 390 -39.18 8.65 8.13
N VAL A 391 -40.48 8.95 7.94
CA VAL A 391 -41.11 8.90 6.63
C VAL A 391 -40.53 9.97 5.69
N GLU A 392 -40.32 11.17 6.14
CA GLU A 392 -39.69 12.24 5.36
C GLU A 392 -38.24 11.88 5.01
N PHE A 393 -37.49 11.39 5.98
CA PHE A 393 -36.11 10.91 5.75
C PHE A 393 -36.06 9.80 4.70
N SER A 394 -36.95 8.80 4.81
CA SER A 394 -37.03 7.70 3.85
C SER A 394 -37.35 8.17 2.44
N ARG A 395 -38.22 9.19 2.29
CA ARG A 395 -38.53 9.82 1.00
C ARG A 395 -37.32 10.53 0.41
N LEU A 396 -36.63 11.33 1.21
CA LEU A 396 -35.40 12.01 0.80
C LEU A 396 -34.30 11.02 0.44
N TRP A 397 -34.13 9.98 1.24
CA TRP A 397 -33.14 8.92 1.00
C TRP A 397 -33.42 8.18 -0.33
N THR A 398 -34.68 7.81 -0.57
CA THR A 398 -35.08 7.18 -1.84
C THR A 398 -34.84 8.09 -3.03
N CYS A 399 -35.11 9.41 -2.87
CA CYS A 399 -34.84 10.39 -3.91
C CYS A 399 -33.33 10.49 -4.22
N CYS A 400 -32.48 10.52 -3.19
CA CYS A 400 -31.02 10.52 -3.35
C CYS A 400 -30.53 9.24 -4.05
N GLN A 401 -31.03 8.06 -3.66
CA GLN A 401 -30.70 6.80 -4.28
C GLN A 401 -31.07 6.73 -5.75
N ARG A 402 -32.26 7.24 -6.12
CA ARG A 402 -32.69 7.36 -7.53
C ARG A 402 -31.78 8.30 -8.32
N CYS A 403 -31.42 9.44 -7.75
CA CYS A 403 -30.54 10.42 -8.38
C CYS A 403 -29.14 9.85 -8.64
N GLN A 404 -28.64 8.98 -7.74
CA GLN A 404 -27.35 8.30 -7.88
C GLN A 404 -27.38 7.03 -8.72
N GLY A 405 -28.56 6.60 -9.20
CA GLY A 405 -28.72 5.37 -9.97
C GLY A 405 -28.51 4.09 -9.15
N SER A 406 -28.54 4.16 -7.82
CA SER A 406 -28.33 3.03 -6.93
C SER A 406 -29.60 2.19 -6.66
N LEU A 407 -30.76 2.64 -7.19
CA LEU A 407 -32.01 1.90 -7.27
C LEU A 407 -32.28 1.59 -8.76
N ALA A 408 -31.57 0.65 -9.32
CA ALA A 408 -31.88 0.04 -10.62
C ALA A 408 -32.26 -1.42 -10.40
#